data_c75af9876f7e9d649dd3dff40d833f45
#
_entry.id   c75af9876f7e9d649dd3dff40d833f45
#
_cell.length_a   1.000
_cell.length_b   1.000
_cell.length_c   1.000
_cell.angle_alpha   90.00
_cell.angle_beta   90.00
_cell.angle_gamma   90.00
#
_symmetry.space_group_name_H-M   'P 1'
#
loop_
_entity.id
_entity.type
_entity.pdbx_description
1 polymer ?
#
loop_
_entity_poly.entity_id
_entity_poly.type
_entity_poly.pdbx_seq_one_letter_code
_entity_poly.pdbx_strand_id
1 'polypeptide(L)'
;MSPTEKLSTETQATAAAAPLLDSHPAIEVKGLEMAYGSFVLMHDINFTVAAGEVMVIMGGSGCGKSTLLKYLIGLKEVEKGEIFYRGRSFSKAPPEEQEEMQRTFGVLYQGGALWSSLTLAENVALPLEQYTDLAAKELMEIVSMKLALVGLKGFEEFYPSEISGGMRKRAGLARAMALDPALLFFDEPSAGLDPITSRRLDELILRLRDSLGTTIVVVTHELASIFTIADTSIFLDAETKTVLAHGNPRELVKEGHSDPKVREFLLRGDPTKTPIGLPREVQPAESLDPAGKG
;
A
#
# COMPACT_ATOMS: atom_id res chain seq x y z
N MET A 1 -73.92 0.81 2.59
CA MET A 1 -73.13 1.98 2.95
C MET A 1 -71.87 1.46 3.64
N SER A 2 -70.78 1.40 2.93
CA SER A 2 -69.47 1.12 3.47
C SER A 2 -68.50 2.09 2.83
N PRO A 3 -67.60 2.76 3.57
CA PRO A 3 -66.44 3.43 2.97
C PRO A 3 -65.21 2.54 3.03
N THR A 4 -64.63 2.36 1.88
CA THR A 4 -63.38 1.75 1.59
C THR A 4 -62.22 2.57 2.18
N GLU A 5 -61.49 1.99 3.11
CA GLU A 5 -60.23 2.52 3.63
C GLU A 5 -59.09 2.11 2.68
N LYS A 6 -58.48 3.12 2.02
CA LYS A 6 -57.27 2.96 1.21
C LYS A 6 -56.07 2.97 2.16
N LEU A 7 -55.39 1.82 2.30
CA LEU A 7 -54.04 1.74 2.88
C LEU A 7 -53.05 2.23 1.83
N SER A 8 -52.52 3.40 2.04
CA SER A 8 -51.32 3.90 1.34
C SER A 8 -50.07 3.35 2.03
N THR A 9 -49.45 2.38 1.44
CA THR A 9 -48.12 1.90 1.79
C THR A 9 -47.08 2.92 1.30
N GLU A 10 -46.63 3.80 2.16
CA GLU A 10 -45.44 4.59 1.93
C GLU A 10 -44.20 3.67 2.08
N THR A 11 -43.63 3.32 0.95
CA THR A 11 -42.28 2.69 0.88
C THR A 11 -41.24 3.77 1.24
N GLN A 12 -40.83 3.81 2.49
CA GLN A 12 -39.64 4.58 2.89
C GLN A 12 -38.42 3.91 2.26
N ALA A 13 -37.97 4.49 1.15
CA ALA A 13 -36.63 4.20 0.61
C ALA A 13 -35.61 4.68 1.64
N THR A 14 -34.98 3.74 2.32
CA THR A 14 -33.82 3.97 3.17
C THR A 14 -32.72 4.53 2.27
N ALA A 15 -32.53 5.84 2.28
CA ALA A 15 -31.38 6.48 1.68
C ALA A 15 -30.14 5.87 2.37
N ALA A 16 -29.33 5.14 1.59
CA ALA A 16 -28.02 4.70 2.02
C ALA A 16 -27.24 5.95 2.44
N ALA A 17 -26.96 6.07 3.72
CA ALA A 17 -26.12 7.13 4.25
C ALA A 17 -24.78 7.05 3.52
N ALA A 18 -24.45 8.12 2.80
CA ALA A 18 -23.08 8.30 2.28
C ALA A 18 -22.11 8.15 3.47
N PRO A 19 -21.00 7.42 3.31
CA PRO A 19 -20.04 7.29 4.39
C PRO A 19 -19.62 8.70 4.80
N LEU A 20 -19.82 9.03 6.07
CA LEU A 20 -19.23 10.22 6.68
C LEU A 20 -17.74 10.11 6.39
N LEU A 21 -17.20 11.02 5.58
CA LEU A 21 -15.78 11.15 5.32
C LEU A 21 -15.13 11.32 6.70
N ASP A 22 -14.45 10.28 7.15
CA ASP A 22 -13.71 10.28 8.41
C ASP A 22 -12.73 11.44 8.32
N SER A 23 -12.85 12.42 9.19
CA SER A 23 -12.06 13.67 9.13
C SER A 23 -10.58 13.43 9.43
N HIS A 24 -10.25 12.21 9.84
CA HIS A 24 -8.89 11.80 10.20
C HIS A 24 -8.19 11.07 9.05
N PRO A 25 -6.87 11.29 8.85
CA PRO A 25 -6.09 10.48 7.94
C PRO A 25 -6.11 9.00 8.34
N ALA A 26 -5.95 8.10 7.37
CA ALA A 26 -5.87 6.67 7.64
C ALA A 26 -4.70 6.33 8.56
N ILE A 27 -3.55 7.02 8.34
CA ILE A 27 -2.35 6.92 9.19
C ILE A 27 -1.85 8.33 9.46
N GLU A 28 -1.47 8.61 10.71
CA GLU A 28 -0.75 9.82 11.09
C GLU A 28 0.44 9.44 11.99
N VAL A 29 1.63 9.93 11.67
CA VAL A 29 2.86 9.72 12.43
C VAL A 29 3.36 11.06 12.90
N LYS A 30 3.61 11.19 14.21
CA LYS A 30 4.06 12.42 14.87
C LYS A 30 5.32 12.20 15.68
N GLY A 31 6.41 12.89 15.30
CA GLY A 31 7.67 12.92 16.03
C GLY A 31 8.27 11.55 16.31
N LEU A 32 8.02 10.55 15.44
CA LEU A 32 8.49 9.18 15.66
C LEU A 32 10.01 9.13 15.61
N GLU A 33 10.61 8.53 16.66
CA GLU A 33 12.01 8.14 16.71
C GLU A 33 12.13 6.63 16.51
N MET A 34 12.97 6.23 15.58
CA MET A 34 13.27 4.82 15.33
C MET A 34 14.66 4.51 15.88
N ALA A 35 14.75 3.55 16.81
CA ALA A 35 16.00 3.21 17.48
C ALA A 35 16.22 1.70 17.63
N TYR A 36 17.48 1.34 17.88
CA TYR A 36 17.92 0.01 18.30
C TYR A 36 18.76 0.18 19.56
N GLY A 37 18.15 0.05 20.75
CA GLY A 37 18.77 0.43 22.01
C GLY A 37 19.16 1.91 21.99
N SER A 38 20.42 2.23 22.28
CA SER A 38 20.93 3.61 22.26
C SER A 38 21.21 4.16 20.86
N PHE A 39 21.15 3.35 19.82
CA PHE A 39 21.42 3.79 18.45
C PHE A 39 20.15 4.35 17.80
N VAL A 40 20.07 5.66 17.62
CA VAL A 40 19.00 6.33 16.89
C VAL A 40 19.25 6.20 15.39
N LEU A 41 18.36 5.45 14.71
CA LEU A 41 18.38 5.26 13.27
C LEU A 41 17.78 6.47 12.54
N MET A 42 16.60 6.93 12.99
CA MET A 42 15.86 8.08 12.45
C MET A 42 15.17 8.82 13.59
N HIS A 43 14.93 10.10 13.41
CA HIS A 43 14.23 10.95 14.40
C HIS A 43 13.28 11.92 13.70
N ASP A 44 12.35 12.44 14.48
CA ASP A 44 11.38 13.46 14.04
C ASP A 44 10.65 13.09 12.73
N ILE A 45 10.23 11.84 12.65
CA ILE A 45 9.47 11.35 11.50
C ILE A 45 8.02 11.82 11.64
N ASN A 46 7.59 12.62 10.65
CA ASN A 46 6.25 13.19 10.59
C ASN A 46 5.68 13.00 9.19
N PHE A 47 4.51 12.38 9.08
CA PHE A 47 3.75 12.28 7.84
C PHE A 47 2.31 11.82 8.07
N THR A 48 1.49 11.96 7.04
CA THR A 48 0.11 11.48 7.02
C THR A 48 -0.15 10.67 5.75
N VAL A 49 -1.11 9.73 5.83
CA VAL A 49 -1.60 8.94 4.70
C VAL A 49 -3.11 9.12 4.66
N ALA A 50 -3.65 9.62 3.55
CA ALA A 50 -5.10 9.76 3.39
C ALA A 50 -5.77 8.39 3.17
N ALA A 51 -7.06 8.30 3.49
CA ALA A 51 -7.81 7.08 3.23
C ALA A 51 -7.92 6.82 1.72
N GLY A 52 -7.67 5.57 1.31
CA GLY A 52 -7.76 5.14 -0.08
C GLY A 52 -6.60 5.58 -0.98
N GLU A 53 -5.51 6.12 -0.43
CA GLU A 53 -4.32 6.45 -1.23
C GLU A 53 -3.23 5.37 -1.16
N VAL A 54 -2.35 5.38 -2.15
CA VAL A 54 -1.09 4.63 -2.16
C VAL A 54 0.05 5.54 -1.74
N MET A 55 0.56 5.31 -0.52
CA MET A 55 1.74 5.99 0.02
C MET A 55 2.99 5.17 -0.25
N VAL A 56 4.04 5.79 -0.80
CA VAL A 56 5.33 5.12 -0.99
C VAL A 56 6.39 5.66 -0.02
N ILE A 57 7.03 4.75 0.71
CA ILE A 57 8.21 5.04 1.53
C ILE A 57 9.44 4.72 0.68
N MET A 58 10.18 5.74 0.27
CA MET A 58 11.37 5.63 -0.57
C MET A 58 12.63 6.16 0.13
N GLY A 59 13.80 5.88 -0.45
CA GLY A 59 15.09 6.32 0.06
C GLY A 59 16.20 5.31 -0.23
N GLY A 60 17.42 5.66 0.08
CA GLY A 60 18.62 4.84 -0.14
C GLY A 60 18.58 3.48 0.59
N SER A 61 19.52 2.59 0.23
CA SER A 61 19.66 1.32 0.95
C SER A 61 20.08 1.59 2.41
N GLY A 62 19.47 0.87 3.35
CA GLY A 62 19.80 0.99 4.77
C GLY A 62 19.26 2.23 5.50
N CYS A 63 18.51 3.14 4.84
CA CYS A 63 17.95 4.34 5.48
C CYS A 63 16.78 4.06 6.46
N GLY A 64 16.36 2.81 6.64
CA GLY A 64 15.35 2.46 7.65
C GLY A 64 13.95 2.23 7.14
N LYS A 65 13.69 2.12 5.83
CA LYS A 65 12.35 1.90 5.24
C LYS A 65 11.59 0.71 5.85
N SER A 66 12.19 -0.48 5.80
CA SER A 66 11.56 -1.68 6.40
C SER A 66 11.51 -1.60 7.93
N THR A 67 12.36 -0.79 8.56
CA THR A 67 12.27 -0.53 10.00
C THR A 67 11.06 0.35 10.30
N LEU A 68 10.83 1.42 9.53
CA LEU A 68 9.62 2.24 9.67
C LEU A 68 8.36 1.39 9.48
N LEU A 69 8.35 0.52 8.46
CA LEU A 69 7.24 -0.40 8.27
C LEU A 69 6.96 -1.27 9.50
N LYS A 70 8.03 -1.79 10.18
CA LYS A 70 7.87 -2.58 11.41
C LYS A 70 7.26 -1.77 12.57
N TYR A 71 7.55 -0.48 12.68
CA TYR A 71 6.89 0.40 13.64
C TYR A 71 5.41 0.59 13.28
N LEU A 72 5.12 0.83 12.00
CA LEU A 72 3.73 1.02 11.52
C LEU A 72 2.85 -0.21 11.76
N ILE A 73 3.37 -1.42 11.59
CA ILE A 73 2.58 -2.65 11.80
C ILE A 73 2.65 -3.20 13.25
N GLY A 74 3.33 -2.48 14.16
CA GLY A 74 3.41 -2.86 15.58
C GLY A 74 4.38 -3.99 15.89
N LEU A 75 5.34 -4.31 15.01
CA LEU A 75 6.41 -5.26 15.30
C LEU A 75 7.57 -4.63 16.10
N LYS A 76 7.53 -3.32 16.29
CA LYS A 76 8.44 -2.58 17.16
C LYS A 76 7.66 -1.58 18.00
N GLU A 77 7.99 -1.52 19.28
CA GLU A 77 7.42 -0.56 20.21
C GLU A 77 7.91 0.85 19.91
N VAL A 78 7.02 1.83 20.05
CA VAL A 78 7.31 3.26 19.89
C VAL A 78 7.67 3.82 21.26
N GLU A 79 8.95 4.13 21.48
CA GLU A 79 9.41 4.76 22.71
C GLU A 79 9.20 6.28 22.68
N LYS A 80 9.38 6.91 21.51
CA LYS A 80 9.24 8.34 21.32
C LYS A 80 8.48 8.67 20.03
N GLY A 81 7.55 9.61 20.15
CA GLY A 81 6.60 9.95 19.09
C GLY A 81 5.29 9.17 19.21
N GLU A 82 4.48 9.20 18.17
CA GLU A 82 3.17 8.58 18.20
C GLU A 82 2.69 8.19 16.80
N ILE A 83 2.00 7.06 16.71
CA ILE A 83 1.35 6.56 15.48
C ILE A 83 -0.15 6.47 15.74
N PHE A 84 -0.96 7.02 14.82
CA PHE A 84 -2.40 7.01 14.88
C PHE A 84 -2.98 6.32 13.65
N TYR A 85 -4.04 5.55 13.84
CA TYR A 85 -4.88 4.99 12.79
C TYR A 85 -6.28 5.55 12.92
N ARG A 86 -6.73 6.31 11.91
CA ARG A 86 -8.04 7.01 11.91
C ARG A 86 -8.29 7.78 13.20
N GLY A 87 -7.27 8.54 13.65
CA GLY A 87 -7.32 9.35 14.87
C GLY A 87 -7.19 8.57 16.19
N ARG A 88 -7.19 7.23 16.19
CA ARG A 88 -6.93 6.42 17.38
C ARG A 88 -5.42 6.22 17.57
N SER A 89 -4.90 6.51 18.76
CA SER A 89 -3.49 6.26 19.08
C SER A 89 -3.22 4.75 19.10
N PHE A 90 -2.32 4.30 18.22
CA PHE A 90 -1.89 2.91 18.19
C PHE A 90 -0.76 2.66 19.19
N SER A 91 0.24 3.54 19.19
CA SER A 91 1.45 3.35 20.00
C SER A 91 1.22 3.45 21.51
N LYS A 92 0.14 4.11 21.95
CA LYS A 92 -0.22 4.25 23.37
C LYS A 92 -1.45 3.42 23.79
N ALA A 93 -2.04 2.71 22.84
CA ALA A 93 -3.19 1.86 23.13
C ALA A 93 -2.78 0.63 23.97
N PRO A 94 -3.69 0.10 24.81
CA PRO A 94 -3.49 -1.19 25.46
C PRO A 94 -3.29 -2.31 24.43
N PRO A 95 -2.62 -3.43 24.81
CA PRO A 95 -2.34 -4.53 23.86
C PRO A 95 -3.57 -5.07 23.13
N GLU A 96 -4.72 -5.17 23.82
CA GLU A 96 -5.97 -5.66 23.23
C GLU A 96 -6.48 -4.71 22.11
N GLU A 97 -6.38 -3.41 22.33
CA GLU A 97 -6.77 -2.42 21.32
C GLU A 97 -5.78 -2.36 20.15
N GLN A 98 -4.48 -2.56 20.42
CA GLN A 98 -3.47 -2.70 19.36
C GLN A 98 -3.76 -3.91 18.48
N GLU A 99 -4.07 -5.06 19.08
CA GLU A 99 -4.44 -6.27 18.36
C GLU A 99 -5.70 -6.08 17.52
N GLU A 100 -6.74 -5.42 18.05
CA GLU A 100 -7.94 -5.08 17.28
C GLU A 100 -7.61 -4.24 16.04
N MET A 101 -6.75 -3.23 16.18
CA MET A 101 -6.30 -2.42 15.04
C MET A 101 -5.47 -3.24 14.05
N GLN A 102 -4.56 -4.11 14.53
CA GLN A 102 -3.74 -4.97 13.68
C GLN A 102 -4.56 -5.97 12.84
N ARG A 103 -5.72 -6.42 13.33
CA ARG A 103 -6.65 -7.26 12.53
C ARG A 103 -7.18 -6.55 11.29
N THR A 104 -7.12 -5.21 11.26
CA THR A 104 -7.47 -4.41 10.09
C THR A 104 -6.31 -4.21 9.11
N PHE A 105 -5.13 -4.79 9.40
CA PHE A 105 -3.94 -4.69 8.58
C PHE A 105 -3.71 -5.97 7.78
N GLY A 106 -3.29 -5.82 6.52
CA GLY A 106 -2.71 -6.87 5.73
C GLY A 106 -1.26 -6.58 5.42
N VAL A 107 -0.36 -7.56 5.54
CA VAL A 107 1.07 -7.36 5.32
C VAL A 107 1.61 -8.32 4.29
N LEU A 108 2.25 -7.77 3.25
CA LEU A 108 3.02 -8.52 2.26
C LEU A 108 4.51 -8.25 2.47
N TYR A 109 5.24 -9.25 2.94
CA TYR A 109 6.69 -9.20 3.08
C TYR A 109 7.40 -9.49 1.75
N GLN A 110 8.65 -9.05 1.61
CA GLN A 110 9.47 -9.14 0.40
C GLN A 110 9.46 -10.53 -0.28
N GLY A 111 9.50 -11.62 0.50
CA GLY A 111 9.47 -12.99 -0.02
C GLY A 111 8.08 -13.62 -0.13
N GLY A 112 7.00 -12.86 0.15
CA GLY A 112 5.64 -13.40 0.31
C GLY A 112 5.40 -14.03 1.69
N ALA A 113 6.44 -14.48 2.39
CA ALA A 113 6.43 -15.11 3.72
C ALA A 113 5.39 -16.24 3.86
N LEU A 114 5.20 -17.03 2.81
CA LEU A 114 4.32 -18.19 2.85
C LEU A 114 4.94 -19.34 3.67
N TRP A 115 4.11 -20.08 4.38
CA TRP A 115 4.50 -21.32 5.02
C TRP A 115 4.73 -22.38 3.95
N SER A 116 5.98 -22.88 3.86
CA SER A 116 6.41 -23.81 2.81
C SER A 116 5.76 -25.19 2.90
N SER A 117 5.30 -25.57 4.09
CA SER A 117 4.61 -26.84 4.38
C SER A 117 3.10 -26.79 4.13
N LEU A 118 2.56 -25.63 3.79
CA LEU A 118 1.13 -25.42 3.53
C LEU A 118 0.92 -25.14 2.05
N THR A 119 -0.23 -25.58 1.51
CA THR A 119 -0.70 -25.21 0.18
C THR A 119 -1.00 -23.72 0.09
N LEU A 120 -1.27 -23.19 -1.10
CA LEU A 120 -1.67 -21.79 -1.25
C LEU A 120 -3.01 -21.52 -0.58
N ALA A 121 -3.96 -22.47 -0.68
CA ALA A 121 -5.25 -22.35 0.00
C ALA A 121 -5.08 -22.30 1.51
N GLU A 122 -4.32 -23.23 2.10
CA GLU A 122 -4.04 -23.25 3.54
C GLU A 122 -3.33 -21.97 4.00
N ASN A 123 -2.36 -21.45 3.23
CA ASN A 123 -1.71 -20.17 3.54
C ASN A 123 -2.70 -19.01 3.61
N VAL A 124 -3.65 -18.93 2.68
CA VAL A 124 -4.66 -17.85 2.64
C VAL A 124 -5.72 -18.07 3.71
N ALA A 125 -5.99 -19.31 4.10
CA ALA A 125 -6.95 -19.68 5.14
C ALA A 125 -6.51 -19.24 6.54
N LEU A 126 -5.19 -19.26 6.85
CA LEU A 126 -4.65 -19.02 8.19
C LEU A 126 -5.28 -17.82 8.94
N PRO A 127 -5.34 -16.60 8.36
CA PRO A 127 -5.94 -15.47 9.07
C PRO A 127 -7.45 -15.64 9.26
N LEU A 128 -8.15 -16.28 8.33
CA LEU A 128 -9.58 -16.55 8.44
C LEU A 128 -9.87 -17.56 9.57
N GLU A 129 -9.10 -18.64 9.66
CA GLU A 129 -9.22 -19.65 10.72
C GLU A 129 -8.94 -19.07 12.11
N GLN A 130 -7.99 -18.12 12.18
CA GLN A 130 -7.60 -17.52 13.45
C GLN A 130 -8.58 -16.48 13.98
N TYR A 131 -9.23 -15.72 13.07
CA TYR A 131 -9.99 -14.53 13.46
C TYR A 131 -11.47 -14.57 13.08
N THR A 132 -11.98 -15.70 12.57
CA THR A 132 -13.39 -15.84 12.22
C THR A 132 -13.93 -17.21 12.63
N ASP A 133 -15.24 -17.31 12.82
CA ASP A 133 -15.96 -18.56 13.11
C ASP A 133 -16.62 -19.15 11.84
N LEU A 134 -16.03 -18.94 10.67
CA LEU A 134 -16.59 -19.39 9.39
C LEU A 134 -16.61 -20.92 9.29
N ALA A 135 -17.68 -21.48 8.75
CA ALA A 135 -17.70 -22.90 8.43
C ALA A 135 -16.68 -23.22 7.31
N ALA A 136 -16.11 -24.44 7.34
CA ALA A 136 -15.03 -24.83 6.41
C ALA A 136 -15.38 -24.58 4.93
N LYS A 137 -16.64 -24.76 4.53
CA LYS A 137 -17.10 -24.50 3.17
C LYS A 137 -17.03 -23.00 2.82
N GLU A 138 -17.55 -22.13 3.68
CA GLU A 138 -17.55 -20.68 3.50
C GLU A 138 -16.12 -20.14 3.45
N LEU A 139 -15.27 -20.63 4.36
CA LEU A 139 -13.85 -20.30 4.41
C LEU A 139 -13.15 -20.61 3.08
N MET A 140 -13.34 -21.81 2.53
CA MET A 140 -12.74 -22.22 1.25
C MET A 140 -13.30 -21.44 0.05
N GLU A 141 -14.56 -21.01 0.08
CA GLU A 141 -15.13 -20.14 -0.95
C GLU A 141 -14.43 -18.76 -0.93
N ILE A 142 -14.20 -18.19 0.26
CA ILE A 142 -13.44 -16.93 0.41
C ILE A 142 -11.99 -17.10 -0.06
N VAL A 143 -11.32 -18.17 0.36
CA VAL A 143 -9.94 -18.49 -0.05
C VAL A 143 -9.81 -18.55 -1.58
N SER A 144 -10.69 -19.32 -2.24
CA SER A 144 -10.69 -19.42 -3.71
C SER A 144 -10.95 -18.08 -4.38
N MET A 145 -11.85 -17.26 -3.83
CA MET A 145 -12.09 -15.89 -4.31
C MET A 145 -10.84 -15.02 -4.18
N LYS A 146 -10.14 -15.04 -3.03
CA LYS A 146 -8.92 -14.25 -2.82
C LYS A 146 -7.78 -14.68 -3.76
N LEU A 147 -7.60 -15.98 -3.97
CA LEU A 147 -6.64 -16.51 -4.95
C LEU A 147 -7.02 -16.10 -6.38
N ALA A 148 -8.29 -16.12 -6.73
CA ALA A 148 -8.77 -15.68 -8.04
C ALA A 148 -8.51 -14.17 -8.27
N LEU A 149 -8.71 -13.31 -7.25
CA LEU A 149 -8.43 -11.87 -7.33
C LEU A 149 -6.97 -11.55 -7.71
N VAL A 150 -6.03 -12.38 -7.24
CA VAL A 150 -4.61 -12.23 -7.58
C VAL A 150 -4.19 -13.03 -8.81
N GLY A 151 -5.15 -13.64 -9.53
CA GLY A 151 -4.90 -14.42 -10.75
C GLY A 151 -4.25 -15.78 -10.47
N LEU A 152 -4.60 -16.41 -9.36
CA LEU A 152 -4.14 -17.75 -8.96
C LEU A 152 -5.29 -18.75 -8.82
N LYS A 153 -6.39 -18.55 -9.54
CA LYS A 153 -7.48 -19.53 -9.62
C LYS A 153 -6.97 -20.84 -10.20
N GLY A 154 -7.23 -21.96 -9.52
CA GLY A 154 -6.80 -23.31 -9.91
C GLY A 154 -5.43 -23.70 -9.36
N PHE A 155 -4.80 -22.84 -8.53
CA PHE A 155 -3.52 -23.11 -7.86
C PHE A 155 -3.68 -23.36 -6.34
N GLU A 156 -4.90 -23.58 -5.88
CA GLU A 156 -5.25 -23.73 -4.47
C GLU A 156 -4.42 -24.81 -3.77
N GLU A 157 -4.23 -25.97 -4.42
CA GLU A 157 -3.56 -27.15 -3.87
C GLU A 157 -2.03 -27.14 -4.08
N PHE A 158 -1.47 -26.12 -4.76
CA PHE A 158 -0.03 -26.04 -4.99
C PHE A 158 0.71 -25.55 -3.74
N TYR A 159 1.92 -26.06 -3.54
CA TYR A 159 2.83 -25.59 -2.50
C TYR A 159 3.67 -24.41 -3.01
N PRO A 160 4.17 -23.55 -2.10
CA PRO A 160 5.04 -22.42 -2.49
C PRO A 160 6.29 -22.81 -3.28
N SER A 161 6.80 -24.04 -3.11
CA SER A 161 7.96 -24.57 -3.84
C SER A 161 7.67 -24.89 -5.30
N GLU A 162 6.39 -25.09 -5.67
CA GLU A 162 5.97 -25.53 -7.01
C GLU A 162 5.64 -24.36 -7.93
N ILE A 163 5.68 -23.12 -7.43
CA ILE A 163 5.26 -21.93 -8.16
C ILE A 163 6.39 -20.90 -8.31
N SER A 164 6.24 -19.98 -9.28
CA SER A 164 7.22 -18.92 -9.52
C SER A 164 7.30 -17.90 -8.37
N GLY A 165 8.40 -17.12 -8.32
CA GLY A 165 8.55 -16.04 -7.34
C GLY A 165 7.42 -15.00 -7.39
N GLY A 166 6.97 -14.63 -8.59
CA GLY A 166 5.83 -13.73 -8.77
C GLY A 166 4.51 -14.33 -8.30
N MET A 167 4.30 -15.63 -8.50
CA MET A 167 3.12 -16.33 -7.97
C MET A 167 3.16 -16.38 -6.44
N ARG A 168 4.33 -16.65 -5.82
CA ARG A 168 4.46 -16.61 -4.35
C ARG A 168 4.07 -15.25 -3.77
N LYS A 169 4.52 -14.15 -4.39
CA LYS A 169 4.15 -12.80 -3.96
C LYS A 169 2.66 -12.55 -4.08
N ARG A 170 2.04 -12.96 -5.18
CA ARG A 170 0.58 -12.84 -5.36
C ARG A 170 -0.21 -13.69 -4.36
N ALA A 171 0.25 -14.90 -4.03
CA ALA A 171 -0.36 -15.71 -2.98
C ALA A 171 -0.20 -15.07 -1.58
N GLY A 172 0.99 -14.49 -1.29
CA GLY A 172 1.20 -13.69 -0.09
C GLY A 172 0.28 -12.47 -0.01
N LEU A 173 0.00 -11.83 -1.16
CA LEU A 173 -0.98 -10.75 -1.25
C LEU A 173 -2.41 -11.24 -1.00
N ALA A 174 -2.80 -12.40 -1.56
CA ALA A 174 -4.11 -13.01 -1.28
C ALA A 174 -4.29 -13.27 0.22
N ARG A 175 -3.26 -13.80 0.91
CA ARG A 175 -3.27 -13.99 2.36
C ARG A 175 -3.37 -12.65 3.10
N ALA A 176 -2.61 -11.64 2.71
CA ALA A 176 -2.68 -10.32 3.31
C ALA A 176 -4.08 -9.69 3.20
N MET A 177 -4.83 -10.03 2.17
CA MET A 177 -6.20 -9.55 1.92
C MET A 177 -7.30 -10.47 2.49
N ALA A 178 -6.97 -11.57 3.15
CA ALA A 178 -7.95 -12.58 3.56
C ALA A 178 -9.10 -12.01 4.40
N LEU A 179 -8.78 -11.10 5.32
CA LEU A 179 -9.73 -10.44 6.23
C LEU A 179 -10.31 -9.11 5.70
N ASP A 180 -10.18 -8.80 4.41
CA ASP A 180 -10.60 -7.51 3.82
C ASP A 180 -10.06 -6.28 4.59
N PRO A 181 -8.73 -6.19 4.77
CA PRO A 181 -8.13 -5.16 5.63
C PRO A 181 -8.36 -3.76 5.06
N ALA A 182 -8.53 -2.78 5.95
CA ALA A 182 -8.60 -1.36 5.59
C ALA A 182 -7.24 -0.79 5.17
N LEU A 183 -6.14 -1.41 5.65
CA LEU A 183 -4.76 -0.99 5.44
C LEU A 183 -3.93 -2.17 4.91
N LEU A 184 -3.19 -1.94 3.83
CA LEU A 184 -2.22 -2.89 3.30
C LEU A 184 -0.80 -2.32 3.39
N PHE A 185 0.13 -3.12 3.89
CA PHE A 185 1.53 -2.77 4.02
C PHE A 185 2.39 -3.72 3.18
N PHE A 186 3.20 -3.18 2.26
CA PHE A 186 4.02 -3.97 1.36
C PHE A 186 5.50 -3.62 1.53
N ASP A 187 6.33 -4.62 1.83
CA ASP A 187 7.78 -4.48 1.92
C ASP A 187 8.43 -5.04 0.65
N GLU A 188 8.92 -4.16 -0.23
CA GLU A 188 9.60 -4.47 -1.49
C GLU A 188 8.82 -5.48 -2.36
N PRO A 189 7.55 -5.22 -2.71
CA PRO A 189 6.69 -6.19 -3.36
C PRO A 189 7.20 -6.63 -4.74
N SER A 190 7.86 -5.75 -5.51
CA SER A 190 8.40 -6.01 -6.84
C SER A 190 9.83 -6.54 -6.85
N ALA A 191 10.56 -6.53 -5.71
CA ALA A 191 11.96 -6.93 -5.66
C ALA A 191 12.20 -8.34 -6.19
N GLY A 192 13.16 -8.48 -7.12
CA GLY A 192 13.53 -9.76 -7.73
C GLY A 192 12.53 -10.30 -8.76
N LEU A 193 11.54 -9.50 -9.18
CA LEU A 193 10.67 -9.81 -10.32
C LEU A 193 11.24 -9.24 -11.62
N ASP A 194 10.92 -9.89 -12.73
CA ASP A 194 11.16 -9.30 -14.04
C ASP A 194 10.25 -8.08 -14.28
N PRO A 195 10.61 -7.17 -15.21
CA PRO A 195 9.86 -5.92 -15.40
C PRO A 195 8.39 -6.11 -15.78
N ILE A 196 8.06 -7.20 -16.50
CA ILE A 196 6.66 -7.46 -16.92
C ILE A 196 5.85 -7.91 -15.71
N THR A 197 6.40 -8.81 -14.90
CA THR A 197 5.75 -9.30 -13.68
C THR A 197 5.61 -8.20 -12.64
N SER A 198 6.62 -7.32 -12.48
CA SER A 198 6.56 -6.14 -11.62
C SER A 198 5.41 -5.21 -12.01
N ARG A 199 5.31 -4.85 -13.30
CA ARG A 199 4.21 -4.01 -13.80
C ARG A 199 2.83 -4.62 -13.53
N ARG A 200 2.67 -5.92 -13.73
CA ARG A 200 1.40 -6.62 -13.43
C ARG A 200 1.04 -6.56 -11.94
N LEU A 201 2.04 -6.60 -11.07
CA LEU A 201 1.84 -6.43 -9.64
C LEU A 201 1.42 -4.99 -9.29
N ASP A 202 2.06 -4.00 -9.90
CA ASP A 202 1.69 -2.58 -9.75
C ASP A 202 0.24 -2.33 -10.21
N GLU A 203 -0.16 -2.87 -11.36
CA GLU A 203 -1.54 -2.82 -11.86
C GLU A 203 -2.54 -3.51 -10.91
N LEU A 204 -2.13 -4.61 -10.27
CA LEU A 204 -2.95 -5.28 -9.27
C LEU A 204 -3.11 -4.42 -8.01
N ILE A 205 -2.04 -3.79 -7.52
CA ILE A 205 -2.07 -2.86 -6.38
C ILE A 205 -3.06 -1.72 -6.64
N LEU A 206 -2.99 -1.08 -7.81
CA LEU A 206 -3.91 0.00 -8.18
C LEU A 206 -5.37 -0.49 -8.26
N ARG A 207 -5.61 -1.65 -8.86
CA ARG A 207 -6.97 -2.24 -8.90
C ARG A 207 -7.53 -2.52 -7.52
N LEU A 208 -6.73 -3.00 -6.58
CA LEU A 208 -7.15 -3.24 -5.20
C LEU A 208 -7.54 -1.93 -4.51
N ARG A 209 -6.70 -0.89 -4.63
CA ARG A 209 -7.03 0.45 -4.13
C ARG A 209 -8.37 0.94 -4.71
N ASP A 210 -8.49 0.93 -6.03
CA ASP A 210 -9.64 1.53 -6.74
C ASP A 210 -10.95 0.75 -6.51
N SER A 211 -10.86 -0.59 -6.39
CA SER A 211 -12.04 -1.44 -6.23
C SER A 211 -12.50 -1.60 -4.79
N LEU A 212 -11.57 -1.59 -3.83
CA LEU A 212 -11.85 -1.86 -2.42
C LEU A 212 -11.75 -0.60 -1.55
N GLY A 213 -11.23 0.51 -2.08
CA GLY A 213 -10.97 1.73 -1.30
C GLY A 213 -9.90 1.54 -0.23
N THR A 214 -9.06 0.51 -0.34
CA THR A 214 -8.03 0.17 0.64
C THR A 214 -6.89 1.17 0.59
N THR A 215 -6.43 1.62 1.75
CA THR A 215 -5.22 2.45 1.88
C THR A 215 -3.99 1.54 1.83
N ILE A 216 -2.98 1.91 1.05
CA ILE A 216 -1.82 1.06 0.82
C ILE A 216 -0.53 1.82 1.12
N VAL A 217 0.35 1.23 1.93
CA VAL A 217 1.71 1.73 2.18
C VAL A 217 2.71 0.76 1.56
N VAL A 218 3.57 1.27 0.68
CA VAL A 218 4.55 0.47 -0.05
C VAL A 218 5.96 0.96 0.26
N VAL A 219 6.79 0.08 0.77
CA VAL A 219 8.24 0.31 0.83
C VAL A 219 8.85 -0.19 -0.46
N THR A 220 9.50 0.68 -1.23
CA THR A 220 10.23 0.29 -2.44
C THR A 220 11.31 1.31 -2.83
N HIS A 221 12.29 0.84 -3.60
CA HIS A 221 13.29 1.66 -4.27
C HIS A 221 13.20 1.56 -5.80
N GLU A 222 12.21 0.81 -6.32
CA GLU A 222 11.97 0.62 -7.75
C GLU A 222 11.27 1.85 -8.34
N LEU A 223 12.01 2.69 -9.09
CA LEU A 223 11.48 3.95 -9.62
C LEU A 223 10.27 3.75 -10.53
N ALA A 224 10.25 2.71 -11.35
CA ALA A 224 9.12 2.43 -12.24
C ALA A 224 7.82 2.23 -11.43
N SER A 225 7.88 1.46 -10.33
CA SER A 225 6.74 1.27 -9.42
C SER A 225 6.39 2.57 -8.70
N ILE A 226 7.38 3.30 -8.14
CA ILE A 226 7.16 4.58 -7.47
C ILE A 226 6.32 5.53 -8.34
N PHE A 227 6.75 5.76 -9.60
CA PHE A 227 6.03 6.65 -10.51
C PHE A 227 4.70 6.09 -11.02
N THR A 228 4.51 4.77 -10.95
CA THR A 228 3.27 4.13 -11.42
C THR A 228 2.18 4.19 -10.36
N ILE A 229 2.52 3.81 -9.09
CA ILE A 229 1.51 3.54 -8.07
C ILE A 229 1.33 4.67 -7.05
N ALA A 230 2.35 5.54 -6.81
CA ALA A 230 2.29 6.47 -5.71
C ALA A 230 1.36 7.65 -5.96
N ASP A 231 0.39 7.85 -5.09
CA ASP A 231 -0.36 9.09 -4.95
C ASP A 231 0.46 10.10 -4.16
N THR A 232 1.11 9.64 -3.08
CA THR A 232 2.06 10.41 -2.27
C THR A 232 3.27 9.55 -1.89
N SER A 233 4.33 10.20 -1.42
CA SER A 233 5.55 9.51 -0.98
C SER A 233 6.27 10.27 0.10
N ILE A 234 7.09 9.57 0.89
CA ILE A 234 8.11 10.16 1.75
C ILE A 234 9.49 9.65 1.34
N PHE A 235 10.49 10.52 1.45
CA PHE A 235 11.89 10.17 1.24
C PHE A 235 12.64 10.16 2.57
N LEU A 236 13.15 8.99 2.98
CA LEU A 236 13.98 8.82 4.16
C LEU A 236 15.46 9.00 3.79
N ASP A 237 16.15 9.87 4.52
CA ASP A 237 17.58 10.13 4.33
C ASP A 237 18.41 9.62 5.51
N ALA A 238 19.40 8.78 5.22
CA ALA A 238 20.27 8.19 6.24
C ALA A 238 21.26 9.18 6.86
N GLU A 239 21.61 10.27 6.17
CA GLU A 239 22.58 11.27 6.68
C GLU A 239 21.92 12.22 7.66
N THR A 240 20.79 12.83 7.29
CA THR A 240 20.01 13.72 8.16
C THR A 240 19.18 12.95 9.17
N LYS A 241 19.00 11.63 8.95
CA LYS A 241 18.21 10.72 9.79
C LYS A 241 16.76 11.17 9.97
N THR A 242 16.14 11.73 8.92
CA THR A 242 14.76 12.22 8.94
C THR A 242 14.11 12.11 7.58
N VAL A 243 12.88 12.60 7.45
CA VAL A 243 12.15 12.73 6.19
C VAL A 243 12.58 14.02 5.49
N LEU A 244 13.22 13.92 4.31
CA LEU A 244 13.61 15.08 3.51
C LEU A 244 12.51 15.61 2.60
N ALA A 245 11.57 14.75 2.19
CA ALA A 245 10.49 15.18 1.32
C ALA A 245 9.21 14.36 1.60
N HIS A 246 8.08 15.02 1.41
CA HIS A 246 6.75 14.42 1.47
C HIS A 246 5.91 15.00 0.34
N GLY A 247 5.32 14.17 -0.51
CA GLY A 247 4.47 14.59 -1.61
C GLY A 247 4.46 13.63 -2.80
N ASN A 248 3.75 14.03 -3.87
CA ASN A 248 3.69 13.22 -5.08
C ASN A 248 5.06 13.12 -5.76
N PRO A 249 5.58 11.91 -6.09
CA PRO A 249 6.90 11.75 -6.69
C PRO A 249 7.11 12.55 -7.99
N ARG A 250 6.04 12.70 -8.79
CA ARG A 250 6.10 13.47 -10.05
C ARG A 250 6.28 14.97 -9.82
N GLU A 251 5.78 15.49 -8.70
CA GLU A 251 5.99 16.86 -8.30
C GLU A 251 7.38 17.03 -7.65
N LEU A 252 7.78 16.08 -6.80
CA LEU A 252 9.07 16.13 -6.12
C LEU A 252 10.28 16.09 -7.07
N VAL A 253 10.14 15.55 -8.27
CA VAL A 253 11.21 15.51 -9.27
C VAL A 253 11.42 16.86 -9.96
N LYS A 254 10.44 17.78 -9.91
CA LYS A 254 10.54 19.10 -10.56
C LYS A 254 11.57 19.97 -9.84
N GLU A 255 12.25 20.82 -10.61
CA GLU A 255 13.26 21.73 -10.06
C GLU A 255 12.66 22.69 -9.03
N GLY A 256 13.34 22.83 -7.88
CA GLY A 256 12.88 23.70 -6.78
C GLY A 256 11.73 23.14 -5.93
N HIS A 257 11.26 21.93 -6.18
CA HIS A 257 10.14 21.32 -5.44
C HIS A 257 10.59 20.36 -4.32
N SER A 258 11.85 19.96 -4.31
CA SER A 258 12.40 19.05 -3.30
C SER A 258 13.91 19.28 -3.07
N ASP A 259 14.44 18.66 -2.00
CA ASP A 259 15.87 18.59 -1.76
C ASP A 259 16.61 17.98 -2.97
N PRO A 260 17.81 18.50 -3.35
CA PRO A 260 18.60 17.95 -4.45
C PRO A 260 18.85 16.44 -4.38
N LYS A 261 19.05 15.86 -3.17
CA LYS A 261 19.21 14.40 -2.99
C LYS A 261 17.96 13.62 -3.41
N VAL A 262 16.78 14.14 -3.08
CA VAL A 262 15.51 13.53 -3.47
C VAL A 262 15.36 13.52 -4.98
N ARG A 263 15.69 14.64 -5.61
CA ARG A 263 15.65 14.76 -7.07
C ARG A 263 16.68 13.86 -7.74
N GLU A 264 17.91 13.83 -7.22
CA GLU A 264 18.96 12.92 -7.71
C GLU A 264 18.52 11.45 -7.63
N PHE A 265 17.96 11.03 -6.49
CA PHE A 265 17.41 9.68 -6.34
C PHE A 265 16.33 9.38 -7.39
N LEU A 266 15.36 10.26 -7.55
CA LEU A 266 14.25 10.08 -8.50
C LEU A 266 14.71 10.09 -9.96
N LEU A 267 15.78 10.82 -10.30
CA LEU A 267 16.39 10.85 -11.63
C LEU A 267 17.54 9.84 -11.82
N ARG A 268 17.86 9.01 -10.80
CA ARG A 268 19.01 8.10 -10.78
C ARG A 268 20.35 8.79 -11.05
N GLY A 269 20.56 9.95 -10.44
CA GLY A 269 21.80 10.72 -10.55
C GLY A 269 21.99 11.48 -11.87
N ASP A 270 21.01 11.47 -12.76
CA ASP A 270 21.07 12.21 -14.01
C ASP A 270 19.93 13.26 -14.10
N PRO A 271 20.24 14.53 -13.78
CA PRO A 271 19.25 15.58 -13.75
C PRO A 271 18.67 15.92 -15.15
N THR A 272 19.27 15.41 -16.22
CA THR A 272 18.80 15.61 -17.61
C THR A 272 17.85 14.53 -18.10
N LYS A 273 17.76 13.41 -17.40
CA LYS A 273 16.85 12.33 -17.77
C LYS A 273 15.42 12.62 -17.34
N THR A 274 14.50 12.33 -18.25
CA THR A 274 13.08 12.29 -17.92
C THR A 274 12.82 11.10 -17.00
N PRO A 275 12.04 11.25 -15.89
CA PRO A 275 11.71 10.16 -15.01
C PRO A 275 11.12 8.98 -15.77
N ILE A 276 11.54 7.75 -15.43
CA ILE A 276 10.98 6.54 -16.01
C ILE A 276 9.50 6.45 -15.60
N GLY A 277 8.60 6.34 -16.58
CA GLY A 277 7.16 6.18 -16.35
C GLY A 277 6.32 7.45 -16.50
N LEU A 278 6.94 8.63 -16.71
CA LEU A 278 6.17 9.81 -17.16
C LEU A 278 5.89 9.70 -18.66
N PRO A 279 4.66 9.99 -19.13
CA PRO A 279 4.40 10.19 -20.56
C PRO A 279 5.33 11.28 -21.07
N ARG A 280 6.01 11.04 -22.21
CA ARG A 280 6.71 12.14 -22.91
C ARG A 280 5.66 13.18 -23.24
N GLU A 281 5.82 14.41 -22.75
CA GLU A 281 5.06 15.52 -23.29
C GLU A 281 5.29 15.53 -24.80
N VAL A 282 4.19 15.42 -25.55
CA VAL A 282 4.22 15.56 -27.01
C VAL A 282 4.67 16.99 -27.27
N GLN A 283 5.93 17.18 -27.65
CA GLN A 283 6.39 18.48 -28.14
C GLN A 283 5.46 18.87 -29.28
N PRO A 284 4.90 20.08 -29.28
CA PRO A 284 4.11 20.55 -30.42
C PRO A 284 4.98 20.41 -31.65
N ALA A 285 4.46 19.75 -32.69
CA ALA A 285 5.13 19.58 -33.97
C ALA A 285 5.63 20.96 -34.44
N GLU A 286 6.95 21.07 -34.64
CA GLU A 286 7.51 22.24 -35.33
C GLU A 286 6.73 22.45 -36.61
N SER A 287 6.12 23.60 -36.71
CA SER A 287 5.41 24.07 -37.92
C SER A 287 6.39 23.99 -39.09
N LEU A 288 6.20 23.01 -39.95
CA LEU A 288 6.84 23.01 -41.28
C LEU A 288 6.44 24.28 -41.99
N ASP A 289 7.39 25.17 -42.11
CA ASP A 289 7.26 26.43 -42.87
C ASP A 289 7.08 26.09 -44.38
N PRO A 290 5.96 26.41 -45.02
CA PRO A 290 5.73 26.11 -46.44
C PRO A 290 6.21 27.26 -47.37
N ALA A 291 7.45 27.69 -47.22
CA ALA A 291 8.01 28.70 -48.13
C ALA A 291 9.46 28.40 -48.49
N GLY A 292 9.65 27.55 -49.49
CA GLY A 292 10.91 27.33 -50.21
C GLY A 292 10.65 27.26 -51.70
N LYS A 293 10.23 28.39 -52.29
CA LYS A 293 10.36 28.60 -53.74
C LYS A 293 11.76 29.12 -54.03
N GLY A 294 12.46 28.45 -54.98
CA GLY A 294 13.69 28.88 -55.54
C GLY A 294 14.30 27.78 -56.39
#